data_a1b109196a52579244e1bd46392dfed0
#
_entry.id   a1b109196a52579244e1bd46392dfed0
#
_cell.length_a   1.000
_cell.length_b   1.000
_cell.length_c   1.000
_cell.angle_alpha   90.00
_cell.angle_beta   90.00
_cell.angle_gamma   90.00
#
_symmetry.space_group_name_H-M   'P 1'
#
loop_
_entity.id
_entity.type
_entity.pdbx_description
1 polymer ?
#
loop_
_entity_poly.entity_id
_entity_poly.type
_entity_poly.pdbx_seq_one_letter_code
_entity_poly.pdbx_strand_id
1 'polypeptide(L)'
;MTNKIVAIQGNHPSKLKPSTDTSIFLAVEAQRLKYKIFYYEPKDLSIIKDKVVANGYYVEFNYSNKRFFKILNQQKLELTQCKYILIRQDPPFNLEYIS
;
A
#
# COMPACT_ATOMS: atom_id res chain seq x y z
N MET A 1 5.16 -8.56 19.20
CA MET A 1 3.91 -8.95 18.55
C MET A 1 3.77 -8.25 17.21
N THR A 2 3.47 -8.98 16.15
CA THR A 2 3.35 -8.38 14.84
C THR A 2 2.03 -7.66 14.71
N ASN A 3 2.06 -6.40 14.33
CA ASN A 3 0.85 -5.64 14.09
C ASN A 3 0.15 -6.15 12.83
N LYS A 4 -1.17 -6.11 12.85
CA LYS A 4 -1.94 -6.50 11.67
C LYS A 4 -1.98 -5.36 10.67
N ILE A 5 -0.88 -5.12 10.01
CA ILE A 5 -0.72 -4.06 9.03
C ILE A 5 -0.24 -4.68 7.72
N VAL A 6 -0.91 -4.34 6.63
CA VAL A 6 -0.47 -4.67 5.28
C VAL A 6 -0.03 -3.37 4.64
N ALA A 7 1.23 -3.31 4.24
CA ALA A 7 1.76 -2.13 3.54
C ALA A 7 1.68 -2.36 2.04
N ILE A 8 1.23 -1.36 1.31
CA ILE A 8 1.16 -1.41 -0.15
C ILE A 8 2.03 -0.31 -0.72
N GLN A 9 2.98 -0.68 -1.55
CA GLN A 9 3.83 0.25 -2.26
C GLN A 9 3.32 0.42 -3.68
N GLY A 10 2.95 1.62 -4.07
CA GLY A 10 2.44 1.88 -5.40
C GLY A 10 2.17 3.35 -5.61
N ASN A 11 1.59 3.68 -6.76
CA ASN A 11 1.21 5.05 -7.05
C ASN A 11 0.02 5.46 -6.18
N HIS A 12 -0.23 6.76 -6.12
CA HIS A 12 -1.34 7.28 -5.32
C HIS A 12 -2.63 6.51 -5.61
N PRO A 13 -3.44 6.20 -4.58
CA PRO A 13 -4.66 5.39 -4.79
C PRO A 13 -5.61 5.94 -5.85
N SER A 14 -5.61 7.24 -6.06
CA SER A 14 -6.47 7.84 -7.08
C SER A 14 -6.18 7.33 -8.50
N LYS A 15 -5.01 6.74 -8.71
CA LYS A 15 -4.62 6.20 -10.02
C LYS A 15 -5.01 4.74 -10.18
N LEU A 16 -5.56 4.12 -9.17
CA LEU A 16 -6.00 2.74 -9.24
C LEU A 16 -7.34 2.65 -9.95
N LYS A 17 -7.61 1.50 -10.56
CA LYS A 17 -8.89 1.24 -11.23
C LYS A 17 -9.66 0.21 -10.43
N PRO A 18 -10.74 0.62 -9.75
CA PRO A 18 -11.45 -0.29 -8.82
C PRO A 18 -11.93 -1.58 -9.47
N SER A 19 -12.28 -1.53 -10.75
CA SER A 19 -12.86 -2.69 -11.41
C SER A 19 -11.82 -3.72 -11.86
N THR A 20 -10.55 -3.33 -11.96
CA THR A 20 -9.53 -4.21 -12.52
C THR A 20 -8.29 -4.35 -11.67
N ASP A 21 -8.16 -3.56 -10.63
CA ASP A 21 -6.93 -3.54 -9.84
C ASP A 21 -6.98 -4.57 -8.71
N THR A 22 -6.07 -5.54 -8.78
CA THR A 22 -6.00 -6.59 -7.77
C THR A 22 -5.56 -6.07 -6.41
N SER A 23 -4.87 -4.93 -6.37
CA SER A 23 -4.46 -4.34 -5.09
C SER A 23 -5.66 -3.95 -4.25
N ILE A 24 -6.71 -3.41 -4.89
CA ILE A 24 -7.93 -3.05 -4.17
C ILE A 24 -8.62 -4.29 -3.63
N PHE A 25 -8.69 -5.34 -4.44
CA PHE A 25 -9.27 -6.59 -4.00
C PHE A 25 -8.53 -7.15 -2.78
N LEU A 26 -7.20 -7.19 -2.86
CA LEU A 26 -6.40 -7.72 -1.75
C LEU A 26 -6.53 -6.84 -0.50
N ALA A 27 -6.59 -5.52 -0.68
CA ALA A 27 -6.74 -4.62 0.46
C ALA A 27 -8.09 -4.81 1.15
N VAL A 28 -9.16 -4.94 0.38
CA VAL A 28 -10.49 -5.16 0.96
C VAL A 28 -10.53 -6.49 1.71
N GLU A 29 -9.94 -7.54 1.13
CA GLU A 29 -9.89 -8.84 1.81
C GLU A 29 -9.07 -8.78 3.09
N ALA A 30 -7.95 -8.05 3.08
CA ALA A 30 -7.15 -7.88 4.28
C ALA A 30 -7.94 -7.14 5.36
N GLN A 31 -8.70 -6.12 4.97
CA GLN A 31 -9.54 -5.38 5.91
C GLN A 31 -10.60 -6.28 6.55
N ARG A 32 -11.14 -7.21 5.79
CA ARG A 32 -12.10 -8.17 6.34
C ARG A 32 -11.47 -9.03 7.42
N LEU A 33 -10.18 -9.26 7.33
CA LEU A 33 -9.43 -10.01 8.34
C LEU A 33 -8.87 -9.12 9.45
N LYS A 34 -9.35 -7.89 9.53
CA LYS A 34 -8.97 -6.92 10.56
C LYS A 34 -7.58 -6.35 10.41
N TYR A 35 -7.00 -6.41 9.21
CA TYR A 35 -5.75 -5.73 8.93
C TYR A 35 -5.99 -4.27 8.63
N LYS A 36 -5.01 -3.43 8.99
CA LYS A 36 -4.97 -2.05 8.57
C LYS A 36 -4.15 -1.96 7.30
N ILE A 37 -4.54 -1.09 6.39
CA ILE A 37 -3.83 -0.89 5.14
C ILE A 37 -3.01 0.39 5.23
N PHE A 38 -1.70 0.26 5.07
CA PHE A 38 -0.78 1.39 5.02
C PHE A 38 -0.27 1.52 3.59
N TYR A 39 -0.46 2.68 2.99
CA TYR A 39 -0.15 2.91 1.59
C TYR A 39 0.92 3.98 1.46
N TYR A 40 1.90 3.75 0.60
CA TYR A 40 2.97 4.70 0.37
C TYR A 40 3.49 4.59 -1.06
N GLU A 41 4.14 5.65 -1.53
CA GLU A 41 4.77 5.62 -2.85
C GLU A 41 6.26 5.30 -2.71
N PRO A 42 6.89 4.71 -3.75
CA PRO A 42 8.30 4.34 -3.67
C PRO A 42 9.23 5.50 -3.29
N LYS A 43 8.90 6.71 -3.73
CA LYS A 43 9.72 7.89 -3.44
C LYS A 43 9.70 8.26 -1.96
N ASP A 44 8.76 7.73 -1.21
CA ASP A 44 8.61 8.06 0.21
C ASP A 44 9.31 7.09 1.13
N LEU A 45 10.08 6.18 0.58
CA LEU A 45 10.91 5.28 1.37
C LEU A 45 12.19 5.98 1.81
N SER A 46 12.60 5.69 3.04
CA SER A 46 13.84 6.20 3.60
C SER A 46 14.52 5.11 4.41
N ILE A 47 15.85 5.19 4.49
CA ILE A 47 16.60 4.31 5.37
C ILE A 47 17.17 5.16 6.48
N ILE A 48 16.73 4.89 7.70
CA ILE A 48 17.15 5.65 8.88
C ILE A 48 17.71 4.66 9.89
N LYS A 49 19.00 4.79 10.20
CA LYS A 49 19.67 3.92 11.18
C LYS A 49 19.43 2.44 10.88
N ASP A 50 19.64 2.04 9.64
CA ASP A 50 19.47 0.68 9.14
C ASP A 50 18.03 0.17 9.15
N LYS A 51 17.07 1.05 9.31
CA LYS A 51 15.65 0.71 9.26
C LYS A 51 14.99 1.32 8.04
N VAL A 52 14.14 0.53 7.39
CA VAL A 52 13.39 1.02 6.24
C VAL A 52 12.09 1.62 6.76
N VAL A 53 11.93 2.91 6.51
CA VAL A 53 10.78 3.68 6.98
C VAL A 53 10.05 4.26 5.79
N ALA A 54 8.73 4.16 5.80
CA ALA A 54 7.90 4.73 4.74
C ALA A 54 7.09 5.88 5.32
N ASN A 55 7.06 6.98 4.57
CA ASN A 55 6.18 8.10 4.88
C ASN A 55 4.94 7.94 4.03
N GLY A 56 3.86 7.53 4.63
CA GLY A 56 2.64 7.24 3.91
C GLY A 56 1.41 7.54 4.74
N TYR A 57 0.36 6.78 4.50
CA TYR A 57 -0.91 7.03 5.19
C TYR A 57 -1.71 5.73 5.31
N TYR A 58 -2.51 5.67 6.35
CA TYR A 58 -3.48 4.58 6.45
C TYR A 58 -4.64 4.89 5.53
N VAL A 59 -5.15 3.86 4.88
CA VAL A 59 -6.20 4.02 3.89
C VAL A 59 -7.21 2.91 4.04
N GLU A 60 -8.46 3.21 3.76
CA GLU A 60 -9.56 2.26 3.77
C GLU A 60 -10.07 2.11 2.35
N PHE A 61 -10.13 0.88 1.86
CA PHE A 61 -10.60 0.59 0.51
C PHE A 61 -11.99 -0.05 0.53
N ASN A 62 -12.73 0.17 -0.54
CA ASN A 62 -14.00 -0.50 -0.76
C ASN A 62 -14.22 -0.71 -2.26
N TYR A 63 -15.32 -1.35 -2.63
CA TYR A 63 -15.58 -1.67 -4.04
C TYR A 63 -16.37 -0.61 -4.78
N SER A 64 -16.56 0.55 -4.20
CA SER A 64 -17.27 1.64 -4.85
C SER A 64 -16.49 2.19 -6.04
N ASN A 65 -17.17 2.48 -7.15
CA ASN A 65 -16.52 3.05 -8.32
C ASN A 65 -16.18 4.52 -8.16
N LYS A 66 -16.79 5.21 -7.22
CA LYS A 66 -16.58 6.64 -7.04
C LYS A 66 -15.65 6.96 -5.88
N ARG A 67 -15.89 6.29 -4.75
CA ARG A 67 -15.09 6.53 -3.55
C ARG A 67 -14.54 5.20 -3.06
N PHE A 68 -13.65 4.64 -3.86
CA PHE A 68 -13.10 3.33 -3.53
C PHE A 68 -12.00 3.39 -2.48
N PHE A 69 -11.57 4.56 -2.09
CA PHE A 69 -10.58 4.69 -1.03
C PHE A 69 -10.85 5.92 -0.18
N LYS A 70 -10.38 5.86 1.07
CA LYS A 70 -10.45 6.97 2.01
C LYS A 70 -9.15 7.03 2.76
N ILE A 71 -8.48 8.16 2.70
CA ILE A 71 -7.24 8.37 3.44
C ILE A 71 -7.60 8.74 4.87
N LEU A 72 -7.10 7.96 5.84
CA LEU A 72 -7.46 8.14 7.24
C LEU A 72 -6.49 9.09 7.93
N ASN A 73 -5.21 8.74 7.96
CA ASN A 73 -4.22 9.61 8.57
C ASN A 73 -2.85 9.33 8.00
N GLN A 74 -2.03 10.36 8.00
CA GLN A 74 -0.65 10.28 7.53
C GLN A 74 0.27 9.87 8.67
N GLN A 75 1.26 9.04 8.36
CA GLN A 75 2.15 8.54 9.39
C GLN A 75 3.47 8.06 8.76
N LYS A 76 4.53 8.13 9.53
CA LYS A 76 5.78 7.45 9.21
C LYS A 76 5.75 6.08 9.87
N LEU A 77 6.03 5.05 9.11
CA LEU A 77 5.94 3.69 9.62
C LEU A 77 7.19 2.91 9.26
N GLU A 78 7.75 2.23 10.24
CA GLU A 78 8.84 1.28 10.00
C GLU A 78 8.25 0.01 9.39
N LEU A 79 8.74 -0.36 8.21
CA LEU A 79 8.11 -1.44 7.45
C LEU A 79 8.24 -2.80 8.11
N THR A 80 9.21 -2.97 9.01
CA THR A 80 9.32 -4.23 9.77
C THR A 80 8.14 -4.47 10.69
N GLN A 81 7.34 -3.44 10.98
CA GLN A 81 6.14 -3.59 11.79
C GLN A 81 4.95 -4.12 10.99
N CYS A 82 5.08 -4.20 9.68
CA CYS A 82 4.01 -4.69 8.85
C CYS A 82 4.06 -6.21 8.76
N LYS A 83 2.90 -6.83 8.74
CA LYS A 83 2.80 -8.28 8.56
C LYS A 83 3.14 -8.68 7.13
N TYR A 84 2.64 -7.91 6.17
CA TYR A 84 2.89 -8.15 4.75
C TYR A 84 3.20 -6.84 4.06
N ILE A 85 4.02 -6.91 3.03
CA ILE A 85 4.32 -5.77 2.18
C ILE A 85 4.05 -6.19 0.75
N LEU A 86 3.12 -5.50 0.12
CA LEU A 86 2.75 -5.75 -1.26
C LEU A 86 3.35 -4.66 -2.14
N ILE A 87 4.23 -5.05 -3.04
CA ILE A 87 4.86 -4.10 -3.96
C ILE A 87 4.12 -4.15 -5.28
N ARG A 88 3.54 -3.03 -5.65
CA ARG A 88 2.73 -2.89 -6.84
C ARG A 88 3.47 -2.05 -7.86
N GLN A 89 3.65 -2.57 -9.06
CA GLN A 89 4.25 -1.83 -10.18
C GLN A 89 3.21 -1.56 -11.24
N ASP A 90 3.24 -0.33 -11.76
CA ASP A 90 2.33 0.05 -12.84
C ASP A 90 2.87 -0.38 -14.19
N PRO A 91 2.02 -0.89 -15.07
CA PRO A 91 2.41 -1.04 -16.46
C PRO A 91 2.50 0.33 -17.14
N PRO A 92 3.24 0.45 -18.25
CA PRO A 92 3.98 -0.63 -18.87
C PRO A 92 5.26 -0.95 -18.12
N PHE A 93 5.57 -2.23 -18.09
CA PHE A 93 6.83 -2.65 -17.53
C PHE A 93 7.94 -2.35 -18.50
N ASN A 94 9.03 -1.92 -17.96
CA ASN A 94 10.25 -1.79 -18.72
C ASN A 94 10.99 -3.11 -18.62
N LEU A 95 11.54 -3.56 -19.74
CA LEU A 95 12.37 -4.78 -19.71
C LEU A 95 13.56 -4.63 -18.78
N GLU A 96 13.97 -3.40 -18.54
CA GLU A 96 15.07 -3.12 -17.62
C GLU A 96 14.79 -3.58 -16.20
N TYR A 97 13.54 -3.66 -15.81
CA TYR A 97 13.18 -4.17 -14.50
C TYR A 97 13.47 -5.65 -14.34
N ILE A 98 13.50 -6.34 -15.42
CA ILE A 98 13.60 -7.79 -15.41
C ILE A 98 15.05 -8.26 -15.52
N SER A 99 15.88 -7.44 -16.11
CA SER A 99 17.28 -7.79 -16.34
C SER A 99 18.15 -7.65 -15.11
#